data_dc75d0306c13db5a4b3db2ab4d137403
#
_entry.id   dc75d0306c13db5a4b3db2ab4d137403
#
_cell.length_a   1.000
_cell.length_b   1.000
_cell.length_c   1.000
_cell.angle_alpha   90.00
_cell.angle_beta   90.00
_cell.angle_gamma   90.00
#
_symmetry.space_group_name_H-M   'P 1'
#
loop_
_entity.id
_entity.type
_entity.pdbx_description
1 polymer ?
#
loop_
_entity_poly.entity_id
_entity_poly.type
_entity_poly.pdbx_seq_one_letter_code
_entity_poly.pdbx_strand_id
1 'polypeptide(L)'
;MRRLKTISIASLLTLFAYLLFDGLKPPQTFRETKEILTKIWESKGFTTEFYCKAPFQITDNGIKPIESPHYTPRKPLTKKKTINERTQNIEFEHIMPAHNFGHHLPCWQKGGRKACRDDKTFNLMEADPRNLVPAIGEINADRSNFRYAEAPRYIVYNQYGNCKVYTDFKAKRFYPANYSKGLIARTYLYMSETYNIRLSDQERKLMEAWDKMYPKDEYEKARDSAIAQIPLWKMFYKAQSLITRL
;
A
#
# COMPACT_ATOMS: atom_id res chain seq x y z
N MET A 1 -39.74 29.65 13.74
CA MET A 1 -38.73 29.46 14.80
C MET A 1 -38.28 27.98 14.83
N ARG A 2 -37.08 27.64 14.32
CA ARG A 2 -36.53 26.31 14.41
C ARG A 2 -36.11 26.09 15.86
N ARG A 3 -36.72 25.10 16.57
CA ARG A 3 -36.27 24.65 17.90
C ARG A 3 -34.88 24.07 17.75
N LEU A 4 -33.86 24.76 18.25
CA LEU A 4 -32.54 24.15 18.49
C LEU A 4 -32.77 23.02 19.49
N LYS A 5 -32.59 21.76 19.05
CA LYS A 5 -32.59 20.61 19.97
C LYS A 5 -31.34 20.72 20.82
N THR A 6 -31.54 20.92 22.11
CA THR A 6 -30.43 20.88 23.11
C THR A 6 -29.83 19.47 23.12
N ILE A 7 -28.60 19.33 22.61
CA ILE A 7 -27.86 18.09 22.69
C ILE A 7 -27.43 17.94 24.15
N SER A 8 -27.82 16.87 24.81
CA SER A 8 -27.42 16.61 26.20
C SER A 8 -25.94 16.29 26.31
N ILE A 9 -25.34 16.61 27.47
CA ILE A 9 -23.93 16.24 27.78
C ILE A 9 -23.74 14.72 27.63
N ALA A 10 -24.71 13.92 28.04
CA ALA A 10 -24.69 12.46 27.88
C ALA A 10 -24.59 12.06 26.40
N SER A 11 -25.35 12.73 25.50
CA SER A 11 -25.28 12.46 24.05
C SER A 11 -23.93 12.83 23.46
N LEU A 12 -23.30 13.92 23.93
CA LEU A 12 -21.95 14.31 23.51
C LEU A 12 -20.89 13.31 24.00
N LEU A 13 -20.98 12.86 25.24
CA LEU A 13 -20.08 11.85 25.80
C LEU A 13 -20.22 10.51 25.08
N THR A 14 -21.43 10.08 24.76
CA THR A 14 -21.68 8.85 24.00
C THR A 14 -21.10 8.93 22.59
N LEU A 15 -21.29 10.08 21.91
CA LEU A 15 -20.70 10.32 20.60
C LEU A 15 -19.18 10.32 20.65
N PHE A 16 -18.60 10.98 21.63
CA PHE A 16 -17.15 11.01 21.82
C PHE A 16 -16.56 9.61 22.09
N ALA A 17 -17.20 8.83 22.98
CA ALA A 17 -16.80 7.45 23.24
C ALA A 17 -16.89 6.57 21.99
N TYR A 18 -17.96 6.73 21.19
CA TYR A 18 -18.10 6.00 19.93
C TYR A 18 -17.01 6.37 18.91
N LEU A 19 -16.70 7.67 18.76
CA LEU A 19 -15.64 8.13 17.87
C LEU A 19 -14.25 7.60 18.30
N LEU A 20 -13.96 7.61 19.60
CA LEU A 20 -12.75 7.04 20.17
C LEU A 20 -12.65 5.54 19.85
N PHE A 21 -13.69 4.78 20.20
CA PHE A 21 -13.70 3.34 20.02
C PHE A 21 -13.53 2.91 18.57
N ASP A 22 -14.19 3.59 17.63
CA ASP A 22 -14.07 3.30 16.22
C ASP A 22 -12.75 3.78 15.62
N GLY A 23 -12.23 4.91 16.08
CA GLY A 23 -10.91 5.42 15.71
C GLY A 23 -9.76 4.48 16.09
N LEU A 24 -9.88 3.78 17.22
CA LEU A 24 -8.87 2.82 17.69
C LEU A 24 -8.82 1.53 16.88
N LYS A 25 -9.88 1.20 16.11
CA LYS A 25 -9.86 0.01 15.26
C LYS A 25 -8.99 0.24 14.03
N PRO A 26 -8.20 -0.76 13.60
CA PRO A 26 -7.50 -0.67 12.33
C PRO A 26 -8.51 -0.52 11.18
N PRO A 27 -8.08 -0.06 9.99
CA PRO A 27 -8.91 -0.10 8.80
C PRO A 27 -9.40 -1.53 8.53
N GLN A 28 -10.68 -1.67 8.17
CA GLN A 28 -11.33 -2.96 8.01
C GLN A 28 -11.43 -3.40 6.55
N THR A 29 -11.21 -2.49 5.62
CA THR A 29 -11.27 -2.77 4.18
C THR A 29 -10.15 -2.05 3.44
N PHE A 30 -9.69 -2.66 2.35
CA PHE A 30 -8.70 -2.07 1.46
C PHE A 30 -9.14 -0.70 0.92
N ARG A 31 -10.46 -0.50 0.66
CA ARG A 31 -10.99 0.79 0.24
C ARG A 31 -10.79 1.87 1.31
N GLU A 32 -11.17 1.56 2.56
CA GLU A 32 -10.97 2.48 3.69
C GLU A 32 -9.50 2.89 3.84
N THR A 33 -8.59 1.92 3.74
CA THR A 33 -7.15 2.20 3.84
C THR A 33 -6.66 3.09 2.71
N LYS A 34 -7.11 2.86 1.48
CA LYS A 34 -6.75 3.71 0.34
C LYS A 34 -7.16 5.16 0.56
N GLU A 35 -8.40 5.38 1.00
CA GLU A 35 -8.93 6.71 1.29
C GLU A 35 -8.10 7.43 2.38
N ILE A 36 -7.77 6.72 3.45
CA ILE A 36 -6.96 7.25 4.55
C ILE A 36 -5.52 7.57 4.07
N LEU A 37 -4.87 6.62 3.41
CA LEU A 37 -3.50 6.80 2.93
C LEU A 37 -3.38 7.92 1.90
N THR A 38 -4.35 8.08 0.99
CA THR A 38 -4.37 9.20 0.04
C THR A 38 -4.34 10.54 0.77
N LYS A 39 -5.19 10.72 1.78
CA LYS A 39 -5.23 11.93 2.60
C LYS A 39 -3.95 12.15 3.41
N ILE A 40 -3.35 11.08 3.92
CA ILE A 40 -2.06 11.13 4.62
C ILE A 40 -0.95 11.56 3.65
N TRP A 41 -0.88 10.99 2.45
CA TRP A 41 0.12 11.36 1.46
C TRP A 41 0.00 12.83 1.07
N GLU A 42 -1.22 13.30 0.84
CA GLU A 42 -1.50 14.71 0.55
C GLU A 42 -1.05 15.63 1.69
N SER A 43 -1.52 15.37 2.92
CA SER A 43 -1.26 16.22 4.09
C SER A 43 0.19 16.22 4.57
N LYS A 44 0.92 15.13 4.34
CA LYS A 44 2.33 14.98 4.73
C LYS A 44 3.32 15.23 3.58
N GLY A 45 2.83 15.58 2.39
CA GLY A 45 3.66 15.89 1.25
C GLY A 45 4.43 14.69 0.69
N PHE A 46 3.87 13.47 0.76
CA PHE A 46 4.44 12.32 0.06
C PHE A 46 4.18 12.48 -1.44
N THR A 47 5.22 12.74 -2.20
CA THR A 47 5.14 13.09 -3.62
C THR A 47 5.91 12.14 -4.54
N THR A 48 6.53 11.09 -4.00
CA THR A 48 7.29 10.12 -4.78
C THR A 48 6.80 8.69 -4.54
N GLU A 49 6.69 7.92 -5.62
CA GLU A 49 6.31 6.52 -5.52
C GLU A 49 7.49 5.63 -5.11
N PHE A 50 7.18 4.41 -4.72
CA PHE A 50 8.08 3.54 -3.95
C PHE A 50 9.23 2.94 -4.76
N TYR A 51 8.97 2.47 -5.98
CA TYR A 51 9.94 1.67 -6.74
C TYR A 51 10.94 2.49 -7.54
N CYS A 52 10.50 3.57 -8.18
CA CYS A 52 11.34 4.39 -9.06
C CYS A 52 11.70 5.74 -8.45
N LYS A 53 11.05 6.13 -7.33
CA LYS A 53 11.08 7.50 -6.80
C LYS A 53 10.55 8.52 -7.82
N ALA A 54 9.69 8.06 -8.75
CA ALA A 54 9.02 8.95 -9.69
C ALA A 54 8.03 9.85 -8.95
N PRO A 55 8.01 11.16 -9.25
CA PRO A 55 7.08 12.08 -8.62
C PRO A 55 5.64 11.77 -9.04
N PHE A 56 4.69 12.05 -8.14
CA PHE A 56 3.28 11.94 -8.43
C PHE A 56 2.49 13.12 -7.84
N GLN A 57 1.27 13.29 -8.32
CA GLN A 57 0.27 14.23 -7.81
C GLN A 57 -1.05 13.52 -7.54
N ILE A 58 -1.78 14.03 -6.54
CA ILE A 58 -3.15 13.61 -6.23
C ILE A 58 -4.09 14.58 -6.94
N THR A 59 -5.03 14.04 -7.70
CA THR A 59 -6.02 14.80 -8.48
C THR A 59 -7.41 14.25 -8.26
N ASP A 60 -8.46 14.96 -8.69
CA ASP A 60 -9.84 14.49 -8.64
C ASP A 60 -10.05 13.18 -9.43
N ASN A 61 -9.22 12.95 -10.45
CA ASN A 61 -9.24 11.74 -11.28
C ASN A 61 -8.27 10.64 -10.80
N GLY A 62 -7.84 10.70 -9.53
CA GLY A 62 -6.93 9.73 -8.90
C GLY A 62 -5.49 10.22 -8.80
N ILE A 63 -4.60 9.31 -8.48
CA ILE A 63 -3.19 9.60 -8.26
C ILE A 63 -2.43 9.34 -9.56
N LYS A 64 -1.74 10.36 -10.05
CA LYS A 64 -1.07 10.33 -11.36
C LYS A 64 0.44 10.52 -11.23
N PRO A 65 1.28 9.74 -11.94
CA PRO A 65 2.69 10.06 -12.02
C PRO A 65 2.89 11.39 -12.75
N ILE A 66 3.88 12.16 -12.32
CA ILE A 66 4.37 13.33 -13.03
C ILE A 66 5.49 12.86 -13.95
N GLU A 67 5.48 13.31 -15.19
CA GLU A 67 6.55 13.01 -16.16
C GLU A 67 7.92 13.40 -15.58
N SER A 68 8.85 12.47 -15.62
CA SER A 68 10.17 12.66 -15.03
C SER A 68 11.17 11.66 -15.60
N PRO A 69 12.49 11.91 -15.49
CA PRO A 69 13.51 10.95 -15.88
C PRO A 69 13.51 9.65 -15.08
N HIS A 70 12.79 9.60 -13.94
CA HIS A 70 12.80 8.45 -13.03
C HIS A 70 12.06 7.23 -13.57
N TYR A 71 11.10 7.45 -14.49
CA TYR A 71 10.29 6.38 -15.05
C TYR A 71 9.96 6.63 -16.52
N THR A 72 10.13 5.58 -17.32
CA THR A 72 9.65 5.52 -18.70
C THR A 72 8.85 4.22 -18.88
N PRO A 73 7.62 4.27 -19.43
CA PRO A 73 6.82 3.07 -19.63
C PRO A 73 7.53 2.01 -20.47
N ARG A 74 7.58 0.78 -20.01
CA ARG A 74 8.02 -0.39 -20.77
C ARG A 74 7.02 -0.76 -21.85
N LYS A 75 5.73 -0.64 -21.55
CA LYS A 75 4.61 -0.93 -22.47
C LYS A 75 3.62 0.23 -22.44
N PRO A 76 3.90 1.34 -23.15
CA PRO A 76 3.01 2.49 -23.19
C PRO A 76 1.66 2.19 -23.84
N LEU A 77 1.60 1.16 -24.70
CA LEU A 77 0.39 0.73 -25.39
C LEU A 77 0.03 -0.72 -25.01
N THR A 78 -1.27 -1.00 -24.99
CA THR A 78 -1.83 -2.34 -24.87
C THR A 78 -1.65 -3.14 -26.18
N LYS A 79 -1.96 -4.44 -26.16
CA LYS A 79 -2.02 -5.25 -27.39
C LYS A 79 -2.99 -4.71 -28.45
N LYS A 80 -4.03 -3.97 -28.02
CA LYS A 80 -5.02 -3.33 -28.89
C LYS A 80 -4.56 -1.94 -29.40
N LYS A 81 -3.32 -1.55 -29.16
CA LYS A 81 -2.73 -0.24 -29.50
C LYS A 81 -3.45 0.96 -28.84
N THR A 82 -4.14 0.75 -27.75
CA THR A 82 -4.67 1.81 -26.88
C THR A 82 -3.67 2.13 -25.77
N ILE A 83 -3.78 3.31 -25.17
CA ILE A 83 -2.94 3.69 -24.03
C ILE A 83 -3.08 2.64 -22.92
N ASN A 84 -1.95 2.24 -22.37
CA ASN A 84 -1.94 1.39 -21.19
C ASN A 84 -2.16 2.26 -19.94
N GLU A 85 -3.41 2.33 -19.49
CA GLU A 85 -3.84 3.15 -18.35
C GLU A 85 -2.98 2.93 -17.08
N ARG A 86 -2.41 1.74 -16.90
CA ARG A 86 -1.57 1.47 -15.75
C ARG A 86 -0.23 2.22 -15.75
N THR A 87 0.22 2.66 -16.93
CA THR A 87 1.43 3.51 -17.04
C THR A 87 1.18 4.94 -16.56
N GLN A 88 -0.10 5.35 -16.51
CA GLN A 88 -0.55 6.70 -16.19
C GLN A 88 -1.22 6.81 -14.81
N ASN A 89 -1.12 5.75 -13.99
CA ASN A 89 -1.72 5.73 -12.67
C ASN A 89 -0.72 5.29 -11.60
N ILE A 90 -0.81 5.91 -10.43
CA ILE A 90 -0.23 5.38 -9.20
C ILE A 90 -1.28 4.48 -8.56
N GLU A 91 -0.87 3.27 -8.23
CA GLU A 91 -1.69 2.27 -7.55
C GLU A 91 -1.18 2.01 -6.14
N PHE A 92 -2.06 1.47 -5.30
CA PHE A 92 -1.68 0.97 -3.98
C PHE A 92 -1.10 -0.44 -4.15
N GLU A 93 0.20 -0.53 -4.04
CA GLU A 93 0.94 -1.79 -4.11
C GLU A 93 0.98 -2.47 -2.76
N HIS A 94 0.63 -3.75 -2.73
CA HIS A 94 0.88 -4.62 -1.58
C HIS A 94 2.32 -5.13 -1.65
N ILE A 95 3.19 -4.66 -0.76
CA ILE A 95 4.58 -5.13 -0.68
C ILE A 95 4.62 -6.65 -0.55
N MET A 96 3.93 -7.23 0.45
CA MET A 96 3.62 -8.66 0.47
C MET A 96 2.33 -8.87 -0.34
N PRO A 97 2.36 -9.57 -1.49
CA PRO A 97 1.20 -9.72 -2.35
C PRO A 97 0.01 -10.41 -1.68
N ALA A 98 -1.20 -10.05 -2.11
CA ALA A 98 -2.43 -10.70 -1.63
C ALA A 98 -2.40 -12.24 -1.79
N HIS A 99 -1.73 -12.75 -2.82
CA HIS A 99 -1.51 -14.18 -2.98
C HIS A 99 -0.73 -14.78 -1.80
N ASN A 100 0.32 -14.10 -1.31
CA ASN A 100 1.17 -14.66 -0.25
C ASN A 100 0.43 -14.82 1.08
N PHE A 101 -0.39 -13.85 1.45
CA PHE A 101 -1.17 -13.92 2.70
C PHE A 101 -2.55 -14.56 2.53
N GLY A 102 -3.06 -14.69 1.32
CA GLY A 102 -4.41 -15.19 1.07
C GLY A 102 -4.51 -16.62 0.58
N HIS A 103 -3.52 -17.12 -0.18
CA HIS A 103 -3.66 -18.38 -0.94
C HIS A 103 -3.95 -19.62 -0.07
N HIS A 104 -3.59 -19.61 1.20
CA HIS A 104 -3.87 -20.70 2.15
C HIS A 104 -5.24 -20.60 2.82
N LEU A 105 -5.96 -19.49 2.65
CA LEU A 105 -7.28 -19.33 3.25
C LEU A 105 -8.36 -20.14 2.49
N PRO A 106 -9.36 -20.70 3.21
CA PRO A 106 -10.44 -21.45 2.58
C PRO A 106 -11.21 -20.67 1.51
N CYS A 107 -11.40 -19.36 1.71
CA CYS A 107 -12.04 -18.49 0.72
C CYS A 107 -11.25 -18.41 -0.59
N TRP A 108 -9.91 -18.33 -0.51
CA TRP A 108 -9.05 -18.26 -1.69
C TRP A 108 -9.11 -19.53 -2.56
N GLN A 109 -9.19 -20.67 -1.93
CA GLN A 109 -9.30 -21.96 -2.62
C GLN A 109 -10.61 -22.08 -3.46
N LYS A 110 -11.64 -21.30 -3.10
CA LYS A 110 -12.93 -21.28 -3.83
C LYS A 110 -12.95 -20.40 -5.08
N GLY A 111 -12.00 -19.50 -5.26
CA GLY A 111 -11.99 -18.57 -6.40
C GLY A 111 -11.04 -17.39 -6.29
N GLY A 112 -9.94 -17.54 -5.55
CA GLY A 112 -8.89 -16.53 -5.40
C GLY A 112 -9.34 -15.31 -4.62
N ARG A 113 -8.66 -14.17 -4.86
CA ARG A 113 -8.92 -12.91 -4.16
C ARG A 113 -10.39 -12.48 -4.17
N LYS A 114 -11.11 -12.71 -5.28
CA LYS A 114 -12.52 -12.31 -5.39
C LYS A 114 -13.43 -13.07 -4.42
N ALA A 115 -13.14 -14.35 -4.17
CA ALA A 115 -13.93 -15.17 -3.24
C ALA A 115 -13.66 -14.82 -1.76
N CYS A 116 -12.58 -14.09 -1.46
CA CYS A 116 -12.26 -13.64 -0.10
C CYS A 116 -12.84 -12.26 0.25
N ARG A 117 -13.67 -11.66 -0.61
CA ARG A 117 -14.23 -10.30 -0.40
C ARG A 117 -14.89 -10.11 0.97
N ASP A 118 -15.59 -11.14 1.45
CA ASP A 118 -16.34 -11.10 2.71
C ASP A 118 -15.62 -11.82 3.87
N ASP A 119 -14.39 -12.29 3.63
CA ASP A 119 -13.57 -12.92 4.66
C ASP A 119 -12.87 -11.86 5.51
N LYS A 120 -13.20 -11.81 6.79
CA LYS A 120 -12.67 -10.78 7.73
C LYS A 120 -11.16 -10.87 7.90
N THR A 121 -10.62 -12.09 7.96
CA THR A 121 -9.17 -12.30 8.13
C THR A 121 -8.41 -11.80 6.90
N PHE A 122 -8.89 -12.15 5.71
CA PHE A 122 -8.31 -11.65 4.46
C PHE A 122 -8.39 -10.13 4.38
N ASN A 123 -9.56 -9.55 4.69
CA ASN A 123 -9.78 -8.11 4.62
C ASN A 123 -8.85 -7.32 5.56
N LEU A 124 -8.58 -7.82 6.77
CA LEU A 124 -7.64 -7.19 7.70
C LEU A 124 -6.22 -7.18 7.13
N MET A 125 -5.75 -8.28 6.55
CA MET A 125 -4.43 -8.37 5.94
C MET A 125 -4.32 -7.49 4.67
N GLU A 126 -5.38 -7.48 3.85
CA GLU A 126 -5.45 -6.68 2.63
C GLU A 126 -5.53 -5.18 2.93
N ALA A 127 -6.15 -4.81 4.04
CA ALA A 127 -6.32 -3.44 4.49
C ALA A 127 -5.16 -2.88 5.32
N ASP A 128 -4.14 -3.69 5.62
CA ASP A 128 -3.05 -3.24 6.50
C ASP A 128 -2.23 -2.12 5.84
N PRO A 129 -2.24 -0.89 6.39
CA PRO A 129 -1.54 0.25 5.80
C PRO A 129 -0.01 0.07 5.78
N ARG A 130 0.54 -0.80 6.64
CA ARG A 130 1.98 -1.10 6.66
C ARG A 130 2.41 -1.95 5.48
N ASN A 131 1.48 -2.63 4.84
CA ASN A 131 1.74 -3.41 3.63
C ASN A 131 1.49 -2.63 2.33
N LEU A 132 1.10 -1.34 2.40
CA LEU A 132 0.72 -0.55 1.24
C LEU A 132 1.67 0.61 0.97
N VAL A 133 2.06 0.76 -0.30
CA VAL A 133 2.88 1.86 -0.80
C VAL A 133 2.35 2.36 -2.14
N PRO A 134 2.60 3.64 -2.53
CA PRO A 134 2.31 4.11 -3.87
C PRO A 134 3.30 3.50 -4.86
N ALA A 135 2.82 2.98 -5.98
CA ALA A 135 3.66 2.47 -7.05
C ALA A 135 3.06 2.77 -8.43
N ILE A 136 3.91 2.93 -9.45
CA ILE A 136 3.47 2.98 -10.84
C ILE A 136 2.68 1.71 -11.17
N GLY A 137 1.47 1.88 -11.71
CA GLY A 137 0.56 0.75 -11.95
C GLY A 137 1.12 -0.29 -12.94
N GLU A 138 1.93 0.11 -13.93
CA GLU A 138 2.63 -0.84 -14.80
C GLU A 138 3.60 -1.71 -14.02
N ILE A 139 4.41 -1.13 -13.15
CA ILE A 139 5.40 -1.86 -12.34
C ILE A 139 4.70 -2.77 -11.35
N ASN A 140 3.62 -2.30 -10.70
CA ASN A 140 2.78 -3.12 -9.85
C ASN A 140 2.22 -4.35 -10.61
N ALA A 141 1.71 -4.13 -11.85
CA ALA A 141 1.22 -5.23 -12.69
C ALA A 141 2.32 -6.22 -13.09
N ASP A 142 3.48 -5.71 -13.51
CA ASP A 142 4.59 -6.53 -13.96
C ASP A 142 5.22 -7.31 -12.80
N ARG A 143 5.29 -6.71 -11.61
CA ARG A 143 5.72 -7.38 -10.39
C ARG A 143 4.76 -8.50 -10.00
N SER A 144 3.42 -8.28 -10.14
CA SER A 144 2.43 -9.30 -9.84
C SER A 144 2.61 -9.90 -8.42
N ASN A 145 2.73 -11.24 -8.29
CA ASN A 145 3.10 -11.94 -7.05
C ASN A 145 4.51 -12.53 -7.10
N PHE A 146 5.38 -12.01 -7.97
CA PHE A 146 6.75 -12.48 -8.07
C PHE A 146 7.52 -12.21 -6.78
N ARG A 147 8.38 -13.17 -6.42
CA ARG A 147 9.20 -13.05 -5.22
C ARG A 147 10.28 -11.99 -5.41
N TYR A 148 10.54 -11.22 -4.37
CA TYR A 148 11.71 -10.37 -4.31
C TYR A 148 12.99 -11.21 -4.26
N ALA A 149 14.04 -10.70 -4.89
CA ALA A 149 15.35 -11.35 -4.90
C ALA A 149 16.48 -10.33 -5.10
N GLU A 150 17.70 -10.73 -4.80
CA GLU A 150 18.89 -10.02 -5.22
C GLU A 150 19.06 -10.13 -6.74
N ALA A 151 19.39 -9.01 -7.37
CA ALA A 151 19.65 -8.99 -8.79
C ALA A 151 20.98 -9.68 -9.11
N PRO A 152 21.01 -10.66 -10.01
CA PRO A 152 22.26 -11.16 -10.56
C PRO A 152 23.12 -10.05 -11.18
N ARG A 153 24.43 -10.19 -11.16
CA ARG A 153 25.37 -9.15 -11.64
C ARG A 153 25.19 -8.75 -13.09
N TYR A 154 24.60 -9.64 -13.92
CA TYR A 154 24.35 -9.38 -15.35
C TYR A 154 23.07 -8.59 -15.62
N ILE A 155 22.25 -8.32 -14.59
CA ILE A 155 21.01 -7.55 -14.78
C ILE A 155 21.35 -6.08 -15.02
N VAL A 156 20.81 -5.56 -16.13
CA VAL A 156 20.85 -4.14 -16.46
C VAL A 156 19.47 -3.56 -16.24
N TYR A 157 19.37 -2.55 -15.38
CA TYR A 157 18.12 -1.87 -15.05
C TYR A 157 17.72 -0.89 -16.15
N ASN A 158 17.09 -1.39 -17.21
CA ASN A 158 16.69 -0.60 -18.39
C ASN A 158 15.24 -0.84 -18.84
N GLN A 159 14.45 -1.60 -18.04
CA GLN A 159 13.07 -1.91 -18.44
C GLN A 159 12.12 -0.72 -18.33
N TYR A 160 12.36 0.19 -17.39
CA TYR A 160 11.48 1.31 -17.06
C TYR A 160 12.26 2.64 -17.05
N GLY A 161 13.07 2.87 -18.06
CA GLY A 161 13.95 4.04 -18.12
C GLY A 161 15.02 4.02 -17.04
N ASN A 162 15.13 5.10 -16.26
CA ASN A 162 16.12 5.19 -15.16
C ASN A 162 15.69 4.51 -13.85
N CYS A 163 14.50 3.93 -13.82
CA CYS A 163 14.02 3.20 -12.64
C CYS A 163 14.91 1.99 -12.33
N LYS A 164 15.38 1.88 -11.10
CA LYS A 164 16.34 0.84 -10.67
C LYS A 164 15.63 -0.43 -10.19
N VAL A 165 14.61 -0.87 -10.94
CA VAL A 165 13.95 -2.16 -10.72
C VAL A 165 13.98 -3.00 -11.98
N TYR A 166 13.87 -4.31 -11.82
CA TYR A 166 13.83 -5.23 -12.94
C TYR A 166 12.84 -6.37 -12.65
N THR A 167 11.97 -6.67 -13.60
CA THR A 167 11.04 -7.80 -13.54
C THR A 167 11.56 -8.93 -14.41
N ASP A 168 11.98 -10.01 -13.79
CA ASP A 168 12.35 -11.24 -14.48
C ASP A 168 11.11 -12.12 -14.66
N PHE A 169 10.46 -11.96 -15.80
CA PHE A 169 9.23 -12.71 -16.15
C PHE A 169 9.48 -14.21 -16.30
N LYS A 170 10.69 -14.61 -16.71
CA LYS A 170 11.06 -16.01 -16.90
C LYS A 170 11.30 -16.70 -15.55
N ALA A 171 12.10 -16.08 -14.68
CA ALA A 171 12.40 -16.61 -13.36
C ALA A 171 11.29 -16.32 -12.33
N LYS A 172 10.29 -15.49 -12.68
CA LYS A 172 9.25 -14.99 -11.76
C LYS A 172 9.87 -14.35 -10.51
N ARG A 173 10.79 -13.42 -10.74
CA ARG A 173 11.48 -12.64 -9.70
C ARG A 173 11.35 -11.16 -9.97
N PHE A 174 11.35 -10.39 -8.89
CA PHE A 174 11.41 -8.93 -8.95
C PHE A 174 12.63 -8.46 -8.18
N TYR A 175 13.46 -7.68 -8.83
CA TYR A 175 14.70 -7.14 -8.28
C TYR A 175 14.50 -5.66 -7.96
N PRO A 176 14.25 -5.29 -6.68
CA PRO A 176 14.02 -3.91 -6.29
C PRO A 176 15.34 -3.14 -6.16
N ALA A 177 15.24 -1.81 -6.22
CA ALA A 177 16.35 -0.94 -5.88
C ALA A 177 16.77 -1.08 -4.42
N ASN A 178 18.03 -0.79 -4.12
CA ASN A 178 18.56 -0.91 -2.75
C ASN A 178 17.78 -0.09 -1.72
N TYR A 179 17.35 1.13 -2.09
CA TYR A 179 16.58 1.99 -1.20
C TYR A 179 15.17 1.45 -0.85
N SER A 180 14.66 0.47 -1.59
CA SER A 180 13.37 -0.17 -1.30
C SER A 180 13.49 -1.43 -0.46
N LYS A 181 14.67 -2.08 -0.44
CA LYS A 181 14.88 -3.40 0.17
C LYS A 181 14.59 -3.43 1.68
N GLY A 182 15.02 -2.41 2.42
CA GLY A 182 14.81 -2.35 3.87
C GLY A 182 13.32 -2.34 4.23
N LEU A 183 12.54 -1.45 3.61
CA LEU A 183 11.09 -1.39 3.85
C LEU A 183 10.38 -2.66 3.39
N ILE A 184 10.78 -3.26 2.26
CA ILE A 184 10.26 -4.56 1.81
C ILE A 184 10.50 -5.63 2.89
N ALA A 185 11.70 -5.72 3.40
CA ALA A 185 12.08 -6.70 4.40
C ALA A 185 11.26 -6.56 5.69
N ARG A 186 11.24 -5.36 6.26
CA ARG A 186 10.47 -5.08 7.50
C ARG A 186 8.98 -5.31 7.32
N THR A 187 8.43 -4.99 6.15
CA THR A 187 7.02 -5.28 5.84
C THR A 187 6.76 -6.78 5.82
N TYR A 188 7.62 -7.58 5.18
CA TYR A 188 7.45 -9.04 5.14
C TYR A 188 7.55 -9.67 6.53
N LEU A 189 8.55 -9.26 7.32
CA LEU A 189 8.71 -9.74 8.70
C LEU A 189 7.51 -9.35 9.55
N TYR A 190 7.09 -8.08 9.49
CA TYR A 190 5.89 -7.59 10.17
C TYR A 190 4.62 -8.38 9.82
N MET A 191 4.34 -8.57 8.52
CA MET A 191 3.16 -9.31 8.06
C MET A 191 3.22 -10.78 8.51
N SER A 192 4.40 -11.39 8.44
CA SER A 192 4.63 -12.75 8.92
C SER A 192 4.33 -12.91 10.41
N GLU A 193 4.82 -12.00 11.24
CA GLU A 193 4.64 -12.04 12.69
C GLU A 193 3.21 -11.68 13.11
N THR A 194 2.66 -10.60 12.55
CA THR A 194 1.33 -10.09 12.92
C THR A 194 0.20 -11.03 12.54
N TYR A 195 0.32 -11.67 11.37
CA TYR A 195 -0.75 -12.51 10.80
C TYR A 195 -0.40 -14.00 10.73
N ASN A 196 0.70 -14.40 11.36
CA ASN A 196 1.20 -15.79 11.35
C ASN A 196 1.36 -16.36 9.92
N ILE A 197 1.86 -15.53 8.99
CA ILE A 197 2.11 -15.94 7.60
C ILE A 197 3.47 -16.63 7.52
N ARG A 198 3.48 -17.88 7.10
CA ARG A 198 4.72 -18.65 6.96
C ARG A 198 5.53 -18.15 5.77
N LEU A 199 6.74 -17.68 6.02
CA LEU A 199 7.77 -17.45 5.01
C LEU A 199 8.58 -18.74 4.82
N SER A 200 9.04 -19.02 3.60
CA SER A 200 10.06 -20.07 3.40
C SER A 200 11.37 -19.65 4.08
N ASP A 201 12.21 -20.62 4.44
CA ASP A 201 13.49 -20.33 5.10
C ASP A 201 14.38 -19.41 4.24
N GLN A 202 14.37 -19.62 2.93
CA GLN A 202 15.13 -18.77 2.00
C GLN A 202 14.59 -17.34 1.98
N GLU A 203 13.26 -17.15 1.96
CA GLU A 203 12.64 -15.84 1.95
C GLU A 203 12.86 -15.11 3.28
N ARG A 204 12.70 -15.81 4.41
CA ARG A 204 12.99 -15.26 5.74
C ARG A 204 14.44 -14.79 5.85
N LYS A 205 15.42 -15.63 5.49
CA LYS A 205 16.83 -15.27 5.50
C LYS A 205 17.13 -14.05 4.63
N LEU A 206 16.50 -13.94 3.46
CA LEU A 206 16.65 -12.77 2.60
C LEU A 206 16.11 -11.50 3.27
N MET A 207 14.92 -11.57 3.86
CA MET A 207 14.30 -10.42 4.53
C MET A 207 15.12 -10.00 5.76
N GLU A 208 15.58 -10.93 6.58
CA GLU A 208 16.45 -10.63 7.74
C GLU A 208 17.79 -10.01 7.32
N ALA A 209 18.38 -10.47 6.21
CA ALA A 209 19.61 -9.88 5.67
C ALA A 209 19.36 -8.44 5.17
N TRP A 210 18.25 -8.20 4.46
CA TRP A 210 17.92 -6.87 3.96
C TRP A 210 17.54 -5.90 5.09
N ASP A 211 16.82 -6.35 6.11
CA ASP A 211 16.51 -5.53 7.28
C ASP A 211 17.78 -5.02 7.96
N LYS A 212 18.75 -5.93 8.17
CA LYS A 212 20.05 -5.59 8.77
C LYS A 212 20.90 -4.68 7.87
N MET A 213 20.86 -4.89 6.54
CA MET A 213 21.73 -4.19 5.59
C MET A 213 21.21 -2.80 5.21
N TYR A 214 19.88 -2.60 5.21
CA TYR A 214 19.22 -1.38 4.75
C TYR A 214 18.40 -0.77 5.88
N PRO A 215 18.99 0.09 6.74
CA PRO A 215 18.28 0.73 7.85
C PRO A 215 17.17 1.66 7.34
N LYS A 216 16.24 2.02 8.23
CA LYS A 216 15.14 2.95 7.89
C LYS A 216 15.67 4.29 7.41
N ASP A 217 15.27 4.67 6.21
CA ASP A 217 15.49 6.00 5.66
C ASP A 217 14.44 7.01 6.16
N GLU A 218 14.58 8.26 5.79
CA GLU A 218 13.66 9.34 6.20
C GLU A 218 12.24 9.13 5.65
N TYR A 219 12.11 8.56 4.45
CA TYR A 219 10.82 8.22 3.88
C TYR A 219 10.09 7.18 4.75
N GLU A 220 10.77 6.11 5.15
CA GLU A 220 10.17 5.07 5.98
C GLU A 220 9.81 5.58 7.37
N LYS A 221 10.67 6.38 8.00
CA LYS A 221 10.39 7.00 9.30
C LYS A 221 9.16 7.90 9.25
N ALA A 222 9.05 8.75 8.22
CA ALA A 222 7.91 9.63 8.01
C ALA A 222 6.62 8.82 7.75
N ARG A 223 6.71 7.75 6.96
CA ARG A 223 5.61 6.83 6.69
C ARG A 223 5.14 6.12 7.95
N ASP A 224 6.04 5.56 8.75
CA ASP A 224 5.70 4.87 10.00
C ASP A 224 5.01 5.84 10.98
N SER A 225 5.52 7.06 11.10
CA SER A 225 4.90 8.13 11.91
C SER A 225 3.49 8.47 11.41
N ALA A 226 3.30 8.56 10.10
CA ALA A 226 2.01 8.86 9.50
C ALA A 226 1.00 7.71 9.73
N ILE A 227 1.43 6.46 9.57
CA ILE A 227 0.60 5.28 9.84
C ILE A 227 0.20 5.19 11.30
N ALA A 228 1.10 5.52 12.23
CA ALA A 228 0.79 5.54 13.67
C ALA A 228 -0.32 6.56 14.03
N GLN A 229 -0.52 7.58 13.19
CA GLN A 229 -1.57 8.59 13.38
C GLN A 229 -2.94 8.18 12.78
N ILE A 230 -3.06 7.05 12.09
CA ILE A 230 -4.32 6.61 11.46
C ILE A 230 -5.52 6.63 12.43
N PRO A 231 -5.43 6.18 13.69
CA PRO A 231 -6.56 6.27 14.61
C PRO A 231 -7.09 7.70 14.79
N LEU A 232 -6.20 8.69 14.92
CA LEU A 232 -6.59 10.09 15.04
C LEU A 232 -7.25 10.62 13.75
N TRP A 233 -6.70 10.25 12.58
CA TRP A 233 -7.28 10.60 11.29
C TRP A 233 -8.70 10.04 11.13
N LYS A 234 -8.93 8.78 11.47
CA LYS A 234 -10.26 8.15 11.43
C LYS A 234 -11.27 8.90 12.31
N MET A 235 -10.88 9.23 13.52
CA MET A 235 -11.74 10.01 14.44
C MET A 235 -12.11 11.37 13.85
N PHE A 236 -11.12 12.10 13.33
CA PHE A 236 -11.32 13.44 12.76
C PHE A 236 -12.27 13.42 11.57
N TYR A 237 -12.05 12.53 10.59
CA TYR A 237 -12.89 12.43 9.40
C TYR A 237 -14.31 11.98 9.73
N LYS A 238 -14.48 11.09 10.68
CA LYS A 238 -15.80 10.66 11.11
C LYS A 238 -16.58 11.79 11.80
N ALA A 239 -15.92 12.56 12.66
CA ALA A 239 -16.52 13.75 13.27
C ALA A 239 -16.94 14.76 12.20
N GLN A 240 -16.07 15.07 11.24
CA GLN A 240 -16.38 15.98 10.13
C GLN A 240 -17.58 15.51 9.30
N SER A 241 -17.66 14.21 8.96
CA SER A 241 -18.77 13.65 8.19
C SER A 241 -20.11 13.70 8.91
N LEU A 242 -20.10 13.70 10.23
CA LEU A 242 -21.32 13.87 11.04
C LEU A 242 -21.79 15.34 11.05
N ILE A 243 -20.87 16.29 11.12
CA ILE A 243 -21.17 17.73 11.09
C ILE A 243 -21.76 18.15 9.73
N THR A 244 -21.24 17.62 8.63
CA THR A 244 -21.70 17.94 7.28
C THR A 244 -23.07 17.34 6.90
N ARG A 245 -23.60 16.42 7.71
CA ARG A 245 -24.93 15.82 7.54
C ARG A 245 -26.01 16.48 8.40
N LEU A 246 -25.66 17.42 9.27
CA LEU A 246 -26.57 18.24 10.08
C LEU A 246 -26.90 19.56 9.39
#